data_53e17878c1a35fb75842544ba7e14f70
#
_entry.id   53e17878c1a35fb75842544ba7e14f70
#
_cell.length_a   1.000
_cell.length_b   1.000
_cell.length_c   1.000
_cell.angle_alpha   90.00
_cell.angle_beta   90.00
_cell.angle_gamma   90.00
#
_symmetry.space_group_name_H-M   'P 1'
#
loop_
_entity.id
_entity.type
_entity.pdbx_description
1 polymer ?
#
loop_
_entity_poly.entity_id
_entity_poly.type
_entity_poly.pdbx_seq_one_letter_code
_entity_poly.pdbx_strand_id
1 'polypeptide(L)'
;MTLSDTHWIVGPGALGRMIGLRLATRPAPPIAVALIGRRLLPAEQTLVTPQGETLSVRLATATLESLPAAPPGVVHLTTKAYAAEAAHAALAPHLPAGTPLVLWQNGFGCQPRLSRRHDGPVLCATTTEGAYLEDNLEDHLEDHLEDKATSDTRVIHAGQGETLIGTLDSRHPELADTLAGELATALTAAGLPARAVPDIRQRLWQKLAVNAAINPLVARFGIRNGQLRDRPFRPMVEAIIAEVADILVAEGIDPPGFEGNGRTECGQGQVRLAGWRTLVWRVVEGTAGNRASMLQDVLAKRPTEHEAILGPLLAASRAHDLDSPRLVELARWLEARELAGSGDCC
;
A
#
# COMPACT_ATOMS: atom_id res chain seq x y z
N MET A 1 -6.36 -26.12 -6.64
CA MET A 1 -7.11 -25.48 -5.53
C MET A 1 -7.59 -24.14 -6.10
N THR A 2 -8.88 -23.87 -6.14
CA THR A 2 -9.44 -22.61 -6.62
C THR A 2 -9.54 -21.62 -5.48
N LEU A 3 -9.50 -20.31 -5.80
CA LEU A 3 -9.70 -19.24 -4.83
C LEU A 3 -11.03 -19.46 -4.10
N SER A 4 -10.97 -19.55 -2.79
CA SER A 4 -12.18 -19.78 -1.97
C SER A 4 -13.06 -18.53 -1.94
N ASP A 5 -14.35 -18.72 -1.73
CA ASP A 5 -15.35 -17.65 -1.70
C ASP A 5 -15.46 -16.94 -0.33
N THR A 6 -14.56 -17.21 0.61
CA THR A 6 -14.55 -16.57 1.95
C THR A 6 -13.26 -15.81 2.17
N HIS A 7 -13.36 -14.48 2.25
CA HIS A 7 -12.20 -13.58 2.39
C HIS A 7 -12.24 -12.82 3.71
N TRP A 8 -11.13 -12.82 4.44
CA TRP A 8 -10.94 -11.94 5.60
C TRP A 8 -10.06 -10.76 5.23
N ILE A 9 -10.52 -9.55 5.56
CA ILE A 9 -9.78 -8.30 5.41
C ILE A 9 -9.26 -7.90 6.79
N VAL A 10 -7.98 -8.10 7.03
CA VAL A 10 -7.34 -7.81 8.32
C VAL A 10 -6.69 -6.44 8.29
N GLY A 11 -7.09 -5.56 9.23
CA GLY A 11 -6.70 -4.15 9.25
C GLY A 11 -7.55 -3.31 8.27
N PRO A 12 -8.88 -3.30 8.43
CA PRO A 12 -9.82 -2.67 7.50
C PRO A 12 -9.77 -1.13 7.59
N GLY A 13 -8.67 -0.53 7.13
CA GLY A 13 -8.56 0.88 6.80
C GLY A 13 -9.25 1.19 5.46
N ALA A 14 -9.00 2.36 4.88
CA ALA A 14 -9.64 2.78 3.63
C ALA A 14 -9.45 1.76 2.49
N LEU A 15 -8.20 1.35 2.24
CA LEU A 15 -7.88 0.37 1.19
C LEU A 15 -8.53 -0.99 1.47
N GLY A 16 -8.41 -1.50 2.69
CA GLY A 16 -8.97 -2.80 3.04
C GLY A 16 -10.49 -2.83 2.92
N ARG A 17 -11.19 -1.79 3.39
CA ARG A 17 -12.63 -1.69 3.24
C ARG A 17 -13.05 -1.55 1.77
N MET A 18 -12.35 -0.73 0.98
CA MET A 18 -12.62 -0.62 -0.45
C MET A 18 -12.52 -1.98 -1.14
N ILE A 19 -11.45 -2.74 -0.90
CA ILE A 19 -11.27 -4.09 -1.45
C ILE A 19 -12.40 -5.02 -1.00
N GLY A 20 -12.69 -5.03 0.30
CA GLY A 20 -13.75 -5.89 0.87
C GLY A 20 -15.13 -5.58 0.30
N LEU A 21 -15.49 -4.29 0.21
CA LEU A 21 -16.76 -3.84 -0.35
C LEU A 21 -16.89 -4.19 -1.83
N ARG A 22 -15.84 -3.97 -2.62
CA ARG A 22 -15.82 -4.33 -4.04
C ARG A 22 -15.96 -5.84 -4.24
N LEU A 23 -15.23 -6.65 -3.48
CA LEU A 23 -15.33 -8.11 -3.56
C LEU A 23 -16.73 -8.63 -3.17
N ALA A 24 -17.34 -8.07 -2.12
CA ALA A 24 -18.67 -8.46 -1.67
C ALA A 24 -19.78 -8.04 -2.61
N THR A 25 -19.61 -6.95 -3.38
CA THR A 25 -20.61 -6.42 -4.32
C THR A 25 -20.37 -6.85 -5.76
N ARG A 26 -19.36 -7.69 -6.03
CA ARG A 26 -19.10 -8.17 -7.39
C ARG A 26 -20.32 -8.95 -7.95
N PRO A 27 -20.56 -8.92 -9.29
CA PRO A 27 -21.68 -9.64 -9.90
C PRO A 27 -21.53 -11.12 -9.73
N ALA A 28 -21.38 -12.06 -9.70
CA ALA A 28 -21.34 -13.49 -9.42
C ALA A 28 -19.98 -14.15 -9.78
N PRO A 29 -19.59 -15.20 -9.05
CA PRO A 29 -20.17 -15.69 -7.80
C PRO A 29 -19.87 -14.72 -6.64
N PRO A 30 -20.75 -14.62 -5.62
CA PRO A 30 -20.55 -13.74 -4.49
C PRO A 30 -19.35 -14.20 -3.64
N ILE A 31 -18.61 -13.25 -3.07
CA ILE A 31 -17.55 -13.52 -2.08
C ILE A 31 -18.05 -13.09 -0.71
N ALA A 32 -18.02 -14.00 0.25
CA ALA A 32 -18.28 -13.70 1.64
C ALA A 32 -17.08 -12.95 2.22
N VAL A 33 -17.27 -11.74 2.71
CA VAL A 33 -16.20 -10.89 3.24
C VAL A 33 -16.44 -10.62 4.72
N ALA A 34 -15.38 -10.81 5.54
CA ALA A 34 -15.36 -10.36 6.92
C ALA A 34 -14.25 -9.31 7.14
N LEU A 35 -14.59 -8.23 7.82
CA LEU A 35 -13.66 -7.17 8.22
C LEU A 35 -13.14 -7.46 9.63
N ILE A 36 -11.83 -7.71 9.77
CA ILE A 36 -11.19 -8.03 11.04
C ILE A 36 -10.38 -6.82 11.51
N GLY A 37 -10.91 -6.10 12.50
CA GLY A 37 -10.32 -4.88 13.04
C GLY A 37 -9.74 -5.04 14.45
N ARG A 38 -9.09 -4.01 14.96
CA ARG A 38 -8.72 -3.90 16.37
C ARG A 38 -9.95 -3.58 17.24
N ARG A 39 -10.98 -3.00 16.63
CA ARG A 39 -12.31 -2.74 17.22
C ARG A 39 -13.37 -3.29 16.28
N LEU A 40 -14.52 -3.61 16.81
CA LEU A 40 -15.66 -3.99 16.00
C LEU A 40 -16.11 -2.79 15.17
N LEU A 41 -16.31 -3.00 13.88
CA LEU A 41 -16.83 -2.01 12.97
C LEU A 41 -18.34 -2.17 12.81
N PRO A 42 -19.09 -1.12 12.43
CA PRO A 42 -20.47 -1.27 11.99
C PRO A 42 -20.56 -2.29 10.86
N ALA A 43 -21.59 -3.14 10.89
CA ALA A 43 -21.78 -4.17 9.89
C ALA A 43 -22.16 -3.56 8.51
N GLU A 44 -22.91 -2.47 8.51
CA GLU A 44 -23.27 -1.73 7.31
C GLU A 44 -22.10 -0.83 6.90
N GLN A 45 -21.62 -1.02 5.67
CA GLN A 45 -20.50 -0.29 5.11
C GLN A 45 -20.89 0.30 3.76
N THR A 46 -20.38 1.47 3.46
CA THR A 46 -20.72 2.22 2.24
C THR A 46 -19.45 2.58 1.48
N LEU A 47 -19.47 2.38 0.16
CA LEU A 47 -18.43 2.80 -0.77
C LEU A 47 -19.01 3.81 -1.77
N VAL A 48 -18.36 4.95 -1.89
CA VAL A 48 -18.61 5.89 -2.99
C VAL A 48 -17.61 5.59 -4.09
N THR A 49 -18.09 5.27 -5.29
CA THR A 49 -17.25 4.96 -6.45
C THR A 49 -16.66 6.23 -7.08
N PRO A 50 -15.61 6.13 -7.93
CA PRO A 50 -15.08 7.28 -8.66
C PRO A 50 -16.10 7.98 -9.57
N GLN A 51 -17.18 7.28 -9.93
CA GLN A 51 -18.31 7.82 -10.73
C GLN A 51 -19.38 8.49 -9.86
N GLY A 52 -19.20 8.48 -8.52
CA GLY A 52 -20.16 9.06 -7.56
C GLY A 52 -21.31 8.11 -7.18
N GLU A 53 -21.29 6.87 -7.63
CA GLU A 53 -22.27 5.86 -7.22
C GLU A 53 -22.02 5.43 -5.78
N THR A 54 -23.07 5.21 -5.01
CA THR A 54 -23.01 4.73 -3.64
C THR A 54 -23.41 3.27 -3.56
N LEU A 55 -22.49 2.43 -3.07
CA LEU A 55 -22.73 1.01 -2.83
C LEU A 55 -22.77 0.77 -1.33
N SER A 56 -23.89 0.27 -0.80
CA SER A 56 -24.05 -0.10 0.60
C SER A 56 -24.20 -1.60 0.73
N VAL A 57 -23.45 -2.21 1.63
CA VAL A 57 -23.50 -3.65 1.88
C VAL A 57 -23.27 -3.97 3.33
N ARG A 58 -23.96 -4.99 3.82
CA ARG A 58 -23.76 -5.54 5.17
C ARG A 58 -22.69 -6.59 5.13
N LEU A 59 -21.56 -6.36 5.84
CA LEU A 59 -20.44 -7.27 5.95
C LEU A 59 -20.37 -7.87 7.36
N ALA A 60 -19.81 -9.07 7.48
CA ALA A 60 -19.38 -9.60 8.77
C ALA A 60 -18.24 -8.72 9.32
N THR A 61 -18.30 -8.40 10.61
CA THR A 61 -17.26 -7.63 11.29
C THR A 61 -16.82 -8.38 12.55
N ALA A 62 -15.55 -8.37 12.85
CA ALA A 62 -14.97 -9.09 13.97
C ALA A 62 -13.70 -8.39 14.48
N THR A 63 -13.21 -8.87 15.61
CA THR A 63 -11.88 -8.56 16.15
C THR A 63 -11.03 -9.82 16.20
N LEU A 64 -9.74 -9.70 16.46
CA LEU A 64 -8.87 -10.88 16.67
C LEU A 64 -9.29 -11.71 17.88
N GLU A 65 -9.99 -11.13 18.84
CA GLU A 65 -10.52 -11.82 20.04
C GLU A 65 -11.82 -12.57 19.76
N SER A 66 -12.55 -12.22 18.69
CA SER A 66 -13.84 -12.80 18.33
C SER A 66 -13.92 -13.02 16.81
N LEU A 67 -13.09 -13.92 16.30
CA LEU A 67 -13.04 -14.26 14.87
C LEU A 67 -14.32 -14.93 14.39
N PRO A 68 -14.69 -14.80 13.09
CA PRO A 68 -15.83 -15.52 12.52
C PRO A 68 -15.66 -17.04 12.66
N ALA A 69 -16.77 -17.76 12.90
CA ALA A 69 -16.76 -19.22 13.01
C ALA A 69 -16.34 -19.91 11.70
N ALA A 70 -16.71 -19.34 10.55
CA ALA A 70 -16.28 -19.84 9.25
C ALA A 70 -14.82 -19.40 8.98
N PRO A 71 -13.90 -20.35 8.74
CA PRO A 71 -12.51 -20.02 8.46
C PRO A 71 -12.37 -19.30 7.11
N PRO A 72 -11.31 -18.47 6.95
CA PRO A 72 -11.07 -17.82 5.67
C PRO A 72 -10.50 -18.81 4.65
N GLY A 73 -10.92 -18.64 3.40
CA GLY A 73 -10.23 -19.25 2.27
C GLY A 73 -9.11 -18.37 1.72
N VAL A 74 -9.14 -17.05 2.02
CA VAL A 74 -8.08 -16.10 1.71
C VAL A 74 -8.03 -15.02 2.80
N VAL A 75 -6.83 -14.64 3.21
CA VAL A 75 -6.61 -13.51 4.11
C VAL A 75 -5.94 -12.35 3.37
N HIS A 76 -6.57 -11.19 3.37
CA HIS A 76 -5.96 -9.93 2.92
C HIS A 76 -5.42 -9.17 4.12
N LEU A 77 -4.11 -9.04 4.21
CA LEU A 77 -3.46 -8.23 5.25
C LEU A 77 -3.31 -6.80 4.71
N THR A 78 -4.19 -5.91 5.16
CA THR A 78 -4.28 -4.52 4.71
C THR A 78 -3.89 -3.51 5.80
N THR A 79 -3.27 -3.98 6.87
CA THR A 79 -2.69 -3.13 7.91
C THR A 79 -1.58 -2.25 7.35
N LYS A 80 -1.25 -1.17 8.04
CA LYS A 80 -0.02 -0.42 7.77
C LYS A 80 1.20 -1.33 7.92
N ALA A 81 2.27 -1.06 7.18
CA ALA A 81 3.46 -1.90 7.13
C ALA A 81 4.08 -2.18 8.51
N TYR A 82 4.13 -1.17 9.39
CA TYR A 82 4.65 -1.31 10.75
C TYR A 82 3.84 -2.24 11.65
N ALA A 83 2.57 -2.52 11.31
CA ALA A 83 1.68 -3.41 12.08
C ALA A 83 1.51 -4.80 11.42
N ALA A 84 2.06 -5.03 10.22
CA ALA A 84 1.78 -6.22 9.44
C ALA A 84 2.26 -7.52 10.11
N GLU A 85 3.49 -7.55 10.61
CA GLU A 85 4.06 -8.74 11.24
C GLU A 85 3.36 -9.09 12.55
N ALA A 86 3.03 -8.08 13.37
CA ALA A 86 2.29 -8.29 14.61
C ALA A 86 0.86 -8.80 14.35
N ALA A 87 0.18 -8.23 13.35
CA ALA A 87 -1.16 -8.68 12.95
C ALA A 87 -1.14 -10.13 12.41
N HIS A 88 -0.13 -10.46 11.58
CA HIS A 88 0.06 -11.83 11.10
C HIS A 88 0.34 -12.79 12.27
N ALA A 89 1.23 -12.45 13.19
CA ALA A 89 1.58 -13.30 14.33
C ALA A 89 0.36 -13.60 15.22
N ALA A 90 -0.51 -12.59 15.44
CA ALA A 90 -1.72 -12.75 16.21
C ALA A 90 -2.79 -13.59 15.48
N LEU A 91 -2.83 -13.52 14.14
CA LEU A 91 -3.82 -14.22 13.33
C LEU A 91 -3.42 -15.67 13.01
N ALA A 92 -2.14 -15.93 12.76
CA ALA A 92 -1.64 -17.20 12.26
C ALA A 92 -2.10 -18.44 13.06
N PRO A 93 -2.18 -18.43 14.41
CA PRO A 93 -2.68 -19.58 15.19
C PRO A 93 -4.14 -19.94 14.92
N HIS A 94 -4.90 -19.04 14.32
CA HIS A 94 -6.34 -19.21 14.05
C HIS A 94 -6.64 -19.56 12.58
N LEU A 95 -5.61 -19.62 11.74
CA LEU A 95 -5.77 -19.95 10.32
C LEU A 95 -5.66 -21.45 10.08
N PRO A 96 -6.51 -22.03 9.22
CA PRO A 96 -6.27 -23.35 8.68
C PRO A 96 -4.90 -23.44 7.98
N ALA A 97 -4.25 -24.59 8.07
CA ALA A 97 -3.01 -24.84 7.37
C ALA A 97 -3.16 -24.58 5.85
N GLY A 98 -2.20 -23.93 5.25
CA GLY A 98 -2.21 -23.62 3.82
C GLY A 98 -3.14 -22.47 3.41
N THR A 99 -3.74 -21.73 4.34
CA THR A 99 -4.56 -20.54 4.00
C THR A 99 -3.75 -19.52 3.21
N PRO A 100 -4.17 -19.09 2.01
CA PRO A 100 -3.47 -18.06 1.25
C PRO A 100 -3.49 -16.70 1.96
N LEU A 101 -2.34 -16.01 1.92
CA LEU A 101 -2.14 -14.67 2.47
C LEU A 101 -1.83 -13.66 1.36
N VAL A 102 -2.54 -12.54 1.32
CA VAL A 102 -2.31 -11.44 0.38
C VAL A 102 -1.80 -10.21 1.13
N LEU A 103 -0.61 -9.75 0.80
CA LEU A 103 0.07 -8.61 1.42
C LEU A 103 -0.15 -7.34 0.61
N TRP A 104 -0.73 -6.30 1.24
CA TRP A 104 -1.11 -5.03 0.59
C TRP A 104 -0.28 -3.83 1.06
N GLN A 105 0.76 -4.06 1.85
CA GLN A 105 1.54 -2.99 2.47
C GLN A 105 2.30 -2.18 1.43
N ASN A 106 2.32 -0.85 1.62
CA ASN A 106 3.25 0.03 0.94
C ASN A 106 4.68 -0.23 1.42
N GLY A 107 5.65 0.16 0.59
CA GLY A 107 7.06 -0.05 0.89
C GLY A 107 7.53 -1.47 0.61
N PHE A 108 8.65 -1.84 1.22
CA PHE A 108 9.26 -3.15 1.09
C PHE A 108 9.87 -3.57 2.43
N GLY A 109 9.98 -4.87 2.68
CA GLY A 109 10.62 -5.41 3.91
C GLY A 109 9.73 -6.39 4.65
N CYS A 110 8.48 -6.06 5.00
CA CYS A 110 7.57 -7.04 5.62
C CYS A 110 7.18 -8.15 4.63
N GLN A 111 7.07 -7.87 3.35
CA GLN A 111 6.69 -8.84 2.32
C GLN A 111 7.66 -10.04 2.28
N PRO A 112 8.98 -9.91 2.09
CA PRO A 112 9.87 -11.06 2.07
C PRO A 112 9.92 -11.80 3.43
N ARG A 113 9.77 -11.09 4.56
CA ARG A 113 9.75 -11.73 5.88
C ARG A 113 8.50 -12.58 6.08
N LEU A 114 7.33 -12.06 5.74
CA LEU A 114 6.06 -12.77 5.84
C LEU A 114 5.97 -13.92 4.81
N SER A 115 6.48 -13.73 3.59
CA SER A 115 6.54 -14.79 2.57
C SER A 115 7.32 -16.02 3.03
N ARG A 116 8.42 -15.83 3.78
CA ARG A 116 9.20 -16.93 4.34
C ARG A 116 8.60 -17.52 5.61
N ARG A 117 7.83 -16.74 6.37
CA ARG A 117 7.30 -17.14 7.69
C ARG A 117 5.95 -17.83 7.60
N HIS A 118 5.11 -17.44 6.67
CA HIS A 118 3.77 -17.98 6.53
C HIS A 118 3.79 -19.39 5.90
N ASP A 119 2.96 -20.29 6.42
CA ASP A 119 2.95 -21.70 5.97
C ASP A 119 2.16 -21.92 4.67
N GLY A 120 1.23 -21.03 4.34
CA GLY A 120 0.44 -21.07 3.10
C GLY A 120 1.08 -20.29 1.95
N PRO A 121 0.44 -20.27 0.77
CA PRO A 121 0.82 -19.43 -0.34
C PRO A 121 0.77 -17.94 0.05
N VAL A 122 1.79 -17.15 -0.33
CA VAL A 122 1.81 -15.71 -0.08
C VAL A 122 1.85 -14.96 -1.39
N LEU A 123 0.90 -14.07 -1.56
CA LEU A 123 0.79 -13.13 -2.66
C LEU A 123 1.17 -11.73 -2.17
N CYS A 124 1.90 -10.99 -2.98
CA CYS A 124 2.15 -9.57 -2.76
C CYS A 124 1.33 -8.77 -3.78
N ALA A 125 0.61 -7.78 -3.30
CA ALA A 125 -0.17 -6.88 -4.14
C ALA A 125 0.34 -5.46 -4.01
N THR A 126 0.45 -4.77 -5.14
CA THR A 126 0.71 -3.33 -5.18
C THR A 126 -0.36 -2.66 -6.02
N THR A 127 -0.95 -1.57 -5.51
CA THR A 127 -2.06 -0.89 -6.17
C THR A 127 -1.83 0.60 -6.31
N THR A 128 -2.33 1.18 -7.39
CA THR A 128 -2.44 2.63 -7.60
C THR A 128 -3.86 3.15 -7.36
N GLU A 129 -4.77 2.28 -6.91
CA GLU A 129 -6.11 2.68 -6.45
C GLU A 129 -5.99 3.68 -5.30
N GLY A 130 -6.79 4.73 -5.35
CA GLY A 130 -6.88 5.74 -4.29
C GLY A 130 -8.14 5.54 -3.43
N ALA A 131 -7.97 5.40 -2.12
CA ALA A 131 -9.10 5.33 -1.19
C ALA A 131 -8.82 6.11 0.09
N TYR A 132 -9.85 6.73 0.64
CA TYR A 132 -9.79 7.35 1.97
C TYR A 132 -11.12 7.14 2.71
N LEU A 133 -11.07 7.23 4.04
CA LEU A 133 -12.28 7.27 4.85
C LEU A 133 -12.81 8.70 4.83
N GLU A 134 -14.12 8.84 4.65
CA GLU A 134 -14.75 10.14 4.76
C GLU A 134 -14.72 10.57 6.24
N ASP A 135 -13.69 11.35 6.58
CA ASP A 135 -13.69 12.06 7.85
C ASP A 135 -14.54 13.32 7.64
N ASN A 136 -15.52 13.58 8.50
CA ASN A 136 -16.23 14.86 8.55
C ASN A 136 -15.24 15.94 9.03
N LEU A 137 -14.35 16.36 8.12
CA LEU A 137 -13.35 17.41 8.37
C LEU A 137 -13.99 18.81 8.54
N GLU A 138 -15.28 18.94 8.22
CA GLU A 138 -16.01 20.21 8.33
C GLU A 138 -16.65 20.43 9.72
N ASP A 139 -16.79 19.38 10.58
CA ASP A 139 -17.53 19.45 11.86
C ASP A 139 -16.66 19.78 13.08
N HIS A 140 -15.44 20.30 12.89
CA HIS A 140 -14.68 20.81 14.05
C HIS A 140 -15.13 22.17 14.57
N LEU A 141 -16.23 22.73 14.08
CA LEU A 141 -16.74 24.04 14.48
C LEU A 141 -18.07 24.01 15.25
N GLU A 142 -18.77 22.88 15.34
CA GLU A 142 -19.97 22.79 16.18
C GLU A 142 -20.13 21.39 16.82
N ASP A 143 -20.46 21.38 18.14
CA ASP A 143 -20.72 20.22 18.99
C ASP A 143 -21.95 19.41 18.54
N HIS A 144 -21.81 18.47 17.61
CA HIS A 144 -22.84 17.47 17.35
C HIS A 144 -22.31 16.06 17.52
N LEU A 145 -22.64 15.44 18.66
CA LEU A 145 -22.26 14.08 19.08
C LEU A 145 -22.94 12.96 18.27
N GLU A 146 -23.88 13.27 17.37
CA GLU A 146 -24.67 12.27 16.65
C GLU A 146 -24.03 11.77 15.34
N ASP A 147 -23.08 12.47 14.74
CA ASP A 147 -22.54 12.14 13.40
C ASP A 147 -21.26 11.28 13.37
N LYS A 148 -20.64 10.96 14.51
CA LYS A 148 -19.46 10.09 14.54
C LYS A 148 -19.71 8.67 14.04
N ALA A 149 -20.95 8.20 14.10
CA ALA A 149 -21.31 6.84 13.65
C ALA A 149 -21.30 6.69 12.12
N THR A 150 -21.56 7.75 11.36
CA THR A 150 -21.62 7.74 9.90
C THR A 150 -20.25 7.79 9.24
N SER A 151 -19.27 8.50 9.82
CA SER A 151 -17.90 8.57 9.28
C SER A 151 -17.18 7.23 9.33
N ASP A 152 -17.50 6.37 10.29
CA ASP A 152 -16.89 5.04 10.43
C ASP A 152 -17.37 4.01 9.41
N THR A 153 -18.36 4.34 8.59
CA THR A 153 -18.95 3.39 7.62
C THR A 153 -18.64 3.74 6.16
N ARG A 154 -18.21 4.96 5.86
CA ARG A 154 -18.12 5.45 4.48
C ARG A 154 -16.69 5.53 3.97
N VAL A 155 -16.46 4.87 2.84
CA VAL A 155 -15.18 4.84 2.13
C VAL A 155 -15.34 5.54 0.79
N ILE A 156 -14.43 6.43 0.47
CA ILE A 156 -14.38 7.09 -0.83
C ILE A 156 -13.29 6.42 -1.67
N HIS A 157 -13.67 5.86 -2.81
CA HIS A 157 -12.77 5.38 -3.85
C HIS A 157 -12.43 6.58 -4.74
N ALA A 158 -11.34 7.26 -4.42
CA ALA A 158 -10.98 8.58 -4.96
C ALA A 158 -10.43 8.56 -6.38
N GLY A 159 -9.94 7.43 -6.84
CA GLY A 159 -9.35 7.32 -8.18
C GLY A 159 -9.14 5.88 -8.59
N GLN A 160 -9.50 5.57 -9.82
CA GLN A 160 -9.23 4.29 -10.45
C GLN A 160 -7.73 4.13 -10.74
N GLY A 161 -7.22 2.95 -10.43
CA GLY A 161 -5.85 2.56 -10.66
C GLY A 161 -5.74 1.15 -11.22
N GLU A 162 -4.58 0.55 -11.04
CA GLU A 162 -4.31 -0.85 -11.37
C GLU A 162 -3.68 -1.54 -10.16
N THR A 163 -4.04 -2.80 -9.96
CA THR A 163 -3.44 -3.67 -8.94
C THR A 163 -2.59 -4.73 -9.63
N LEU A 164 -1.32 -4.84 -9.23
CA LEU A 164 -0.42 -5.88 -9.69
C LEU A 164 -0.21 -6.89 -8.57
N ILE A 165 -0.32 -8.17 -8.89
CA ILE A 165 -0.26 -9.26 -7.92
C ILE A 165 0.79 -10.27 -8.39
N GLY A 166 1.61 -10.77 -7.47
CA GLY A 166 2.61 -11.78 -7.77
C GLY A 166 3.21 -12.37 -6.51
N THR A 167 4.21 -13.20 -6.66
CA THR A 167 4.84 -13.92 -5.56
C THR A 167 6.27 -13.43 -5.34
N LEU A 168 6.66 -13.35 -4.08
CA LEU A 168 8.05 -13.34 -3.64
C LEU A 168 8.34 -14.73 -3.08
N ASP A 169 9.54 -15.07 -2.76
CA ASP A 169 10.06 -16.28 -2.07
C ASP A 169 8.99 -17.17 -1.40
N SER A 170 7.88 -17.45 -2.09
CA SER A 170 6.78 -18.28 -1.56
C SER A 170 7.25 -19.73 -1.41
N ARG A 171 6.83 -20.39 -0.32
CA ARG A 171 7.05 -21.84 -0.13
C ARG A 171 6.25 -22.70 -1.12
N HIS A 172 5.23 -22.12 -1.76
CA HIS A 172 4.33 -22.77 -2.71
C HIS A 172 4.21 -21.94 -4.00
N PRO A 173 5.29 -21.79 -4.81
CA PRO A 173 5.32 -20.82 -5.91
C PRO A 173 4.26 -21.11 -6.97
N GLU A 174 4.14 -22.32 -7.46
CA GLU A 174 3.17 -22.67 -8.52
C GLU A 174 1.72 -22.44 -8.09
N LEU A 175 1.39 -22.80 -6.84
CA LEU A 175 0.07 -22.54 -6.30
C LEU A 175 -0.18 -21.05 -6.10
N ALA A 176 0.81 -20.33 -5.60
CA ALA A 176 0.71 -18.90 -5.40
C ALA A 176 0.54 -18.13 -6.73
N ASP A 177 1.24 -18.54 -7.80
CA ASP A 177 1.08 -17.95 -9.13
C ASP A 177 -0.32 -18.21 -9.70
N THR A 178 -0.85 -19.43 -9.53
CA THR A 178 -2.23 -19.76 -9.91
C THR A 178 -3.23 -18.86 -9.17
N LEU A 179 -3.09 -18.76 -7.83
CA LEU A 179 -3.97 -17.93 -7.00
C LEU A 179 -3.83 -16.42 -7.30
N ALA A 180 -2.65 -15.96 -7.73
CA ALA A 180 -2.46 -14.57 -8.17
C ALA A 180 -3.32 -14.25 -9.40
N GLY A 181 -3.39 -15.17 -10.37
CA GLY A 181 -4.25 -15.05 -11.54
C GLY A 181 -5.74 -15.07 -11.20
N GLU A 182 -6.15 -15.97 -10.31
CA GLU A 182 -7.55 -16.08 -9.86
C GLU A 182 -7.96 -14.83 -9.06
N LEU A 183 -7.11 -14.33 -8.15
CA LEU A 183 -7.36 -13.10 -7.40
C LEU A 183 -7.44 -11.88 -8.32
N ALA A 184 -6.56 -11.77 -9.30
CA ALA A 184 -6.60 -10.70 -10.29
C ALA A 184 -7.92 -10.70 -11.06
N THR A 185 -8.40 -11.88 -11.45
CA THR A 185 -9.70 -12.05 -12.10
C THR A 185 -10.85 -11.64 -11.19
N ALA A 186 -10.81 -12.05 -9.91
CA ALA A 186 -11.83 -11.71 -8.93
C ALA A 186 -11.90 -10.20 -8.65
N LEU A 187 -10.75 -9.53 -8.50
CA LEU A 187 -10.66 -8.09 -8.29
C LEU A 187 -11.15 -7.32 -9.53
N THR A 188 -10.76 -7.74 -10.73
CA THR A 188 -11.21 -7.11 -11.97
C THR A 188 -12.72 -7.22 -12.13
N ALA A 189 -13.30 -8.39 -11.85
CA ALA A 189 -14.76 -8.58 -11.85
C ALA A 189 -15.48 -7.74 -10.77
N ALA A 190 -14.76 -7.38 -9.70
CA ALA A 190 -15.23 -6.49 -8.64
C ALA A 190 -15.06 -4.99 -8.97
N GLY A 191 -14.60 -4.64 -10.18
CA GLY A 191 -14.37 -3.26 -10.60
C GLY A 191 -13.06 -2.65 -10.10
N LEU A 192 -12.09 -3.50 -9.71
CA LEU A 192 -10.72 -3.12 -9.37
C LEU A 192 -9.78 -3.75 -10.40
N PRO A 193 -9.37 -3.03 -11.45
CA PRO A 193 -8.48 -3.56 -12.47
C PRO A 193 -7.23 -4.19 -11.87
N ALA A 194 -7.01 -5.48 -12.14
CA ALA A 194 -5.90 -6.22 -11.57
C ALA A 194 -5.33 -7.23 -12.56
N ARG A 195 -4.04 -7.52 -12.44
CA ARG A 195 -3.37 -8.57 -13.21
C ARG A 195 -2.25 -9.23 -12.41
N ALA A 196 -2.03 -10.50 -12.66
CA ALA A 196 -0.87 -11.21 -12.16
C ALA A 196 0.38 -10.80 -12.93
N VAL A 197 1.52 -10.73 -12.24
CA VAL A 197 2.82 -10.39 -12.81
C VAL A 197 3.89 -11.37 -12.33
N PRO A 198 4.82 -11.78 -13.21
CA PRO A 198 5.87 -12.73 -12.83
C PRO A 198 6.92 -12.13 -11.90
N ASP A 199 7.12 -10.82 -11.95
CA ASP A 199 8.13 -10.12 -11.14
C ASP A 199 7.48 -9.01 -10.31
N ILE A 200 6.84 -9.42 -9.21
CA ILE A 200 6.25 -8.48 -8.26
C ILE A 200 7.33 -7.70 -7.49
N ARG A 201 8.53 -8.25 -7.31
CA ARG A 201 9.64 -7.55 -6.66
C ARG A 201 9.96 -6.26 -7.39
N GLN A 202 10.12 -6.33 -8.70
CA GLN A 202 10.34 -5.17 -9.56
C GLN A 202 9.25 -4.09 -9.36
N ARG A 203 7.97 -4.52 -9.31
CA ARG A 203 6.83 -3.59 -9.18
C ARG A 203 6.75 -2.92 -7.80
N LEU A 204 7.03 -3.68 -6.74
CA LEU A 204 7.10 -3.14 -5.38
C LEU A 204 8.21 -2.09 -5.25
N TRP A 205 9.40 -2.37 -5.79
CA TRP A 205 10.51 -1.43 -5.78
C TRP A 205 10.27 -0.21 -6.67
N GLN A 206 9.62 -0.37 -7.82
CA GLN A 206 9.23 0.76 -8.67
C GLN A 206 8.26 1.71 -7.95
N LYS A 207 7.25 1.17 -7.25
CA LYS A 207 6.35 1.98 -6.43
C LYS A 207 7.07 2.61 -5.23
N LEU A 208 7.97 1.86 -4.59
CA LEU A 208 8.78 2.37 -3.48
C LEU A 208 9.63 3.57 -3.92
N ALA A 209 10.27 3.52 -5.09
CA ALA A 209 11.03 4.63 -5.65
C ALA A 209 10.19 5.91 -5.79
N VAL A 210 8.99 5.78 -6.34
CA VAL A 210 8.05 6.89 -6.48
C VAL A 210 7.65 7.44 -5.10
N ASN A 211 7.28 6.55 -4.17
CA ASN A 211 6.88 6.95 -2.83
C ASN A 211 8.02 7.65 -2.07
N ALA A 212 9.25 7.17 -2.20
CA ALA A 212 10.42 7.77 -1.55
C ALA A 212 10.74 9.18 -2.09
N ALA A 213 10.51 9.42 -3.39
CA ALA A 213 10.75 10.71 -4.02
C ALA A 213 9.66 11.75 -3.71
N ILE A 214 8.43 11.32 -3.46
CA ILE A 214 7.25 12.20 -3.32
C ILE A 214 6.84 12.35 -1.85
N ASN A 215 6.54 11.25 -1.16
CA ASN A 215 5.80 11.27 0.09
C ASN A 215 6.53 12.02 1.23
N PRO A 216 7.85 11.83 1.45
CA PRO A 216 8.56 12.52 2.52
C PRO A 216 8.63 14.04 2.32
N LEU A 217 8.82 14.50 1.08
CA LEU A 217 8.84 15.94 0.77
C LEU A 217 7.47 16.56 0.95
N VAL A 218 6.43 15.91 0.42
CA VAL A 218 5.04 16.37 0.57
C VAL A 218 4.65 16.43 2.05
N ALA A 219 5.04 15.44 2.85
CA ALA A 219 4.80 15.42 4.28
C ALA A 219 5.57 16.52 5.03
N ARG A 220 6.86 16.72 4.67
CA ARG A 220 7.73 17.71 5.31
C ARG A 220 7.25 19.14 5.11
N PHE A 221 6.77 19.46 3.91
CA PHE A 221 6.39 20.82 3.54
C PHE A 221 4.89 21.08 3.58
N GLY A 222 4.05 20.07 3.86
CA GLY A 222 2.60 20.22 3.95
C GLY A 222 1.94 20.59 2.63
N ILE A 223 2.51 20.18 1.49
CA ILE A 223 2.12 20.59 0.14
C ILE A 223 1.36 19.48 -0.61
N ARG A 224 0.75 19.83 -1.75
CA ARG A 224 0.18 18.85 -2.68
C ARG A 224 1.27 18.31 -3.61
N ASN A 225 1.06 17.11 -4.16
CA ASN A 225 2.03 16.47 -5.05
C ASN A 225 2.46 17.36 -6.23
N GLY A 226 1.51 18.07 -6.86
CA GLY A 226 1.80 18.95 -8.00
C GLY A 226 2.75 20.11 -7.69
N GLN A 227 2.80 20.58 -6.45
CA GLN A 227 3.68 21.69 -6.03
C GLN A 227 5.17 21.27 -6.01
N LEU A 228 5.46 19.97 -6.05
CA LEU A 228 6.82 19.46 -6.19
C LEU A 228 7.51 19.91 -7.50
N ARG A 229 6.74 20.33 -8.52
CA ARG A 229 7.27 20.88 -9.77
C ARG A 229 7.86 22.27 -9.62
N ASP A 230 7.46 22.99 -8.58
CA ASP A 230 7.82 24.37 -8.35
C ASP A 230 9.16 24.49 -7.60
N ARG A 231 9.78 25.67 -7.66
CA ARG A 231 10.90 26.00 -6.77
C ARG A 231 10.37 26.28 -5.36
N PRO A 232 11.05 25.84 -4.30
CA PRO A 232 12.40 25.23 -4.28
C PRO A 232 12.39 23.69 -4.37
N PHE A 233 11.24 23.03 -4.56
CA PHE A 233 11.07 21.59 -4.37
C PHE A 233 11.65 20.76 -5.51
N ARG A 234 11.50 21.21 -6.76
CA ARG A 234 11.95 20.45 -7.94
C ARG A 234 13.41 19.97 -7.85
N PRO A 235 14.40 20.81 -7.50
CA PRO A 235 15.78 20.34 -7.31
C PRO A 235 15.92 19.28 -6.21
N MET A 236 15.09 19.34 -5.15
CA MET A 236 15.11 18.34 -4.08
C MET A 236 14.62 16.98 -4.58
N VAL A 237 13.52 16.97 -5.34
CA VAL A 237 12.98 15.74 -5.97
C VAL A 237 14.02 15.13 -6.91
N GLU A 238 14.66 15.93 -7.76
CA GLU A 238 15.70 15.47 -8.70
C GLU A 238 16.91 14.85 -7.98
N ALA A 239 17.34 15.44 -6.86
CA ALA A 239 18.41 14.88 -6.06
C ALA A 239 18.03 13.52 -5.43
N ILE A 240 16.80 13.40 -4.92
CA ILE A 240 16.30 12.12 -4.37
C ILE A 240 16.18 11.08 -5.47
N ILE A 241 15.67 11.44 -6.65
CA ILE A 241 15.57 10.50 -7.79
C ILE A 241 16.96 9.97 -8.16
N ALA A 242 18.00 10.80 -8.12
CA ALA A 242 19.36 10.36 -8.41
C ALA A 242 19.86 9.34 -7.38
N GLU A 243 19.75 9.63 -6.08
CA GLU A 243 20.13 8.68 -5.01
C GLU A 243 19.36 7.36 -5.11
N VAL A 244 18.04 7.43 -5.33
CA VAL A 244 17.18 6.25 -5.49
C VAL A 244 17.58 5.45 -6.74
N ALA A 245 17.86 6.11 -7.86
CA ALA A 245 18.25 5.44 -9.10
C ALA A 245 19.55 4.65 -8.94
N ASP A 246 20.57 5.23 -8.28
CA ASP A 246 21.84 4.56 -8.03
C ASP A 246 21.65 3.31 -7.16
N ILE A 247 20.85 3.42 -6.10
CA ILE A 247 20.50 2.29 -5.23
C ILE A 247 19.78 1.19 -6.01
N LEU A 248 18.80 1.55 -6.83
CA LEU A 248 18.00 0.58 -7.56
C LEU A 248 18.78 -0.13 -8.66
N VAL A 249 19.74 0.55 -9.30
CA VAL A 249 20.68 -0.08 -10.23
C VAL A 249 21.50 -1.16 -9.50
N ALA A 250 22.01 -0.87 -8.31
CA ALA A 250 22.77 -1.83 -7.51
C ALA A 250 21.91 -3.02 -7.05
N GLU A 251 20.62 -2.80 -6.80
CA GLU A 251 19.63 -3.84 -6.47
C GLU A 251 19.12 -4.62 -7.69
N GLY A 252 19.56 -4.28 -8.91
CA GLY A 252 19.09 -4.91 -10.15
C GLY A 252 17.65 -4.58 -10.51
N ILE A 253 17.17 -3.40 -10.09
CA ILE A 253 15.80 -2.91 -10.34
C ILE A 253 15.85 -1.86 -11.44
N ASP A 254 15.11 -2.09 -12.52
CA ASP A 254 15.03 -1.19 -13.65
C ASP A 254 13.76 -0.31 -13.62
N PRO A 255 13.80 0.90 -14.20
CA PRO A 255 12.61 1.69 -14.43
C PRO A 255 11.69 1.01 -15.46
N PRO A 256 10.36 1.29 -15.43
CA PRO A 256 9.45 0.70 -16.41
C PRO A 256 9.85 1.02 -17.86
N GLY A 257 9.81 -0.01 -18.73
CA GLY A 257 10.13 0.12 -20.15
C GLY A 257 11.64 0.19 -20.48
N PHE A 258 12.49 -0.08 -19.49
CA PHE A 258 13.92 -0.21 -19.75
C PHE A 258 14.21 -1.54 -20.47
N GLU A 259 14.74 -1.43 -21.69
CA GLU A 259 15.25 -2.56 -22.46
C GLU A 259 16.77 -2.43 -22.56
N GLY A 260 17.49 -3.32 -21.90
CA GLY A 260 18.97 -3.28 -21.76
C GLY A 260 19.77 -3.51 -23.05
N ASN A 261 19.20 -3.26 -24.22
CA ASN A 261 19.75 -3.63 -25.51
C ASN A 261 20.92 -2.73 -25.97
N GLY A 262 22.13 -3.27 -25.93
CA GLY A 262 23.25 -2.87 -26.83
C GLY A 262 23.99 -1.56 -26.50
N ARG A 263 23.81 -0.97 -25.32
CA ARG A 263 24.53 0.26 -24.91
C ARG A 263 25.68 -0.08 -23.95
N THR A 264 26.73 0.75 -23.97
CA THR A 264 27.80 0.70 -22.95
C THR A 264 27.23 0.94 -21.56
N GLU A 265 27.85 0.42 -20.51
CA GLU A 265 27.39 0.57 -19.10
C GLU A 265 27.13 2.04 -18.70
N CYS A 266 27.98 2.97 -19.14
CA CYS A 266 27.82 4.40 -18.90
C CYS A 266 26.55 4.96 -19.59
N GLY A 267 26.23 4.53 -20.79
CA GLY A 267 25.02 4.93 -21.51
C GLY A 267 23.74 4.34 -20.89
N GLN A 268 23.82 3.16 -20.29
CA GLN A 268 22.70 2.52 -19.60
C GLN A 268 22.31 3.25 -18.31
N GLY A 269 23.28 3.73 -17.53
CA GLY A 269 23.01 4.50 -16.32
C GLY A 269 22.21 5.79 -16.59
N GLN A 270 22.56 6.54 -17.62
CA GLN A 270 21.81 7.74 -18.01
C GLN A 270 20.37 7.42 -18.45
N VAL A 271 20.18 6.32 -19.18
CA VAL A 271 18.85 5.88 -19.64
C VAL A 271 17.99 5.45 -18.46
N ARG A 272 18.56 4.69 -17.50
CA ARG A 272 17.86 4.33 -16.25
C ARG A 272 17.43 5.54 -15.47
N LEU A 273 18.34 6.48 -15.23
CA LEU A 273 18.02 7.73 -14.52
C LEU A 273 16.91 8.52 -15.22
N ALA A 274 16.95 8.63 -16.55
CA ALA A 274 15.89 9.28 -17.32
C ALA A 274 14.55 8.54 -17.19
N GLY A 275 14.57 7.21 -17.16
CA GLY A 275 13.39 6.37 -16.91
C GLY A 275 12.76 6.62 -15.52
N TRP A 276 13.60 6.69 -14.49
CA TRP A 276 13.15 7.00 -13.12
C TRP A 276 12.57 8.42 -13.01
N ARG A 277 13.20 9.40 -13.62
CA ARG A 277 12.67 10.76 -13.71
C ARG A 277 11.30 10.78 -14.38
N THR A 278 11.18 10.11 -15.52
CA THR A 278 9.92 10.03 -16.26
C THR A 278 8.83 9.39 -15.41
N LEU A 279 9.14 8.31 -14.67
CA LEU A 279 8.18 7.64 -13.81
C LEU A 279 7.69 8.57 -12.68
N VAL A 280 8.62 9.17 -11.93
CA VAL A 280 8.29 10.02 -10.78
C VAL A 280 7.48 11.25 -11.22
N TRP A 281 7.94 11.96 -12.27
CA TRP A 281 7.24 13.15 -12.74
C TRP A 281 5.86 12.85 -13.33
N ARG A 282 5.69 11.73 -14.00
CA ARG A 282 4.36 11.27 -14.45
C ARG A 282 3.40 11.08 -13.28
N VAL A 283 3.87 10.49 -12.17
CA VAL A 283 3.03 10.31 -10.98
C VAL A 283 2.72 11.65 -10.31
N VAL A 284 3.70 12.55 -10.19
CA VAL A 284 3.48 13.90 -9.66
C VAL A 284 2.42 14.65 -10.49
N GLU A 285 2.48 14.54 -11.81
CA GLU A 285 1.50 15.16 -12.72
C GLU A 285 0.12 14.51 -12.61
N GLY A 286 0.06 13.19 -12.67
CA GLY A 286 -1.21 12.45 -12.59
C GLY A 286 -1.93 12.58 -11.24
N THR A 287 -1.19 12.95 -10.19
CA THR A 287 -1.73 13.11 -8.83
C THR A 287 -1.57 14.53 -8.30
N ALA A 288 -1.44 15.52 -9.17
CA ALA A 288 -1.07 16.89 -8.81
C ALA A 288 -1.96 17.54 -7.73
N GLY A 289 -3.26 17.25 -7.75
CA GLY A 289 -4.23 17.72 -6.76
C GLY A 289 -4.20 16.97 -5.42
N ASN A 290 -3.56 15.80 -5.38
CA ASN A 290 -3.63 14.92 -4.22
C ASN A 290 -2.67 15.36 -3.10
N ARG A 291 -3.03 14.98 -1.87
CA ARG A 291 -2.13 14.93 -0.71
C ARG A 291 -1.63 13.50 -0.57
N ALA A 292 -0.32 13.30 -0.53
CA ALA A 292 0.27 11.98 -0.32
C ALA A 292 -0.22 11.34 0.99
N SER A 293 -0.31 10.01 1.03
CA SER A 293 -0.78 9.27 2.22
C SER A 293 0.04 9.58 3.48
N MET A 294 1.35 9.77 3.33
CA MET A 294 2.24 10.14 4.45
C MET A 294 1.88 11.53 5.02
N LEU A 295 1.53 12.50 4.17
CA LEU A 295 1.04 13.80 4.64
C LEU A 295 -0.30 13.65 5.40
N GLN A 296 -1.20 12.81 4.91
CA GLN A 296 -2.47 12.55 5.61
C GLN A 296 -2.23 11.93 6.99
N ASP A 297 -1.29 10.96 7.12
CA ASP A 297 -0.92 10.39 8.40
C ASP A 297 -0.31 11.45 9.34
N VAL A 298 0.57 12.32 8.82
CA VAL A 298 1.17 13.45 9.57
C VAL A 298 0.11 14.43 10.07
N LEU A 299 -0.83 14.83 9.23
CA LEU A 299 -1.94 15.75 9.61
C LEU A 299 -2.87 15.12 10.64
N ALA A 300 -3.12 13.83 10.53
CA ALA A 300 -3.92 13.06 11.48
C ALA A 300 -3.15 12.62 12.75
N LYS A 301 -1.90 13.08 12.94
CA LYS A 301 -1.02 12.69 14.05
C LYS A 301 -0.88 11.18 14.22
N ARG A 302 -0.88 10.44 13.10
CA ARG A 302 -0.68 8.98 13.06
C ARG A 302 0.76 8.65 12.69
N PRO A 303 1.30 7.51 13.14
CA PRO A 303 2.58 6.99 12.65
C PRO A 303 2.56 6.82 11.12
N THR A 304 3.67 7.17 10.49
CA THR A 304 3.83 7.05 9.03
C THR A 304 4.45 5.70 8.63
N GLU A 305 4.45 5.39 7.35
CA GLU A 305 5.14 4.20 6.80
C GLU A 305 6.57 4.52 6.35
N HIS A 306 7.24 5.53 6.94
CA HIS A 306 8.55 5.99 6.50
C HIS A 306 9.63 4.90 6.57
N GLU A 307 9.61 4.07 7.61
CA GLU A 307 10.56 2.94 7.74
C GLU A 307 10.38 1.92 6.61
N ALA A 308 9.14 1.63 6.21
CA ALA A 308 8.87 0.69 5.14
C ALA A 308 9.18 1.28 3.74
N ILE A 309 9.19 2.62 3.61
CA ILE A 309 9.46 3.32 2.35
C ILE A 309 10.94 3.69 2.23
N LEU A 310 11.55 4.30 3.23
CA LEU A 310 12.95 4.75 3.19
C LEU A 310 13.92 3.69 3.70
N GLY A 311 13.52 2.88 4.68
CA GLY A 311 14.37 1.87 5.32
C GLY A 311 15.02 0.90 4.34
N PRO A 312 14.28 0.27 3.40
CA PRO A 312 14.86 -0.63 2.40
C PRO A 312 15.89 0.05 1.50
N LEU A 313 15.65 1.30 1.08
CA LEU A 313 16.60 2.08 0.28
C LEU A 313 17.87 2.40 1.07
N LEU A 314 17.73 2.83 2.32
CA LEU A 314 18.87 3.10 3.20
C LEU A 314 19.65 1.82 3.56
N ALA A 315 18.99 0.69 3.68
CA ALA A 315 19.64 -0.60 3.87
C ALA A 315 20.44 -1.02 2.63
N ALA A 316 19.86 -0.89 1.45
CA ALA A 316 20.52 -1.18 0.18
C ALA A 316 21.68 -0.22 -0.10
N SER A 317 21.51 1.10 0.16
CA SER A 317 22.57 2.09 0.07
C SER A 317 23.81 1.68 0.89
N ARG A 318 23.60 1.28 2.16
CA ARG A 318 24.69 0.80 3.02
C ARG A 318 25.31 -0.52 2.53
N ALA A 319 24.49 -1.45 2.03
CA ALA A 319 24.97 -2.75 1.54
C ALA A 319 25.85 -2.63 0.28
N HIS A 320 25.64 -1.57 -0.51
CA HIS A 320 26.37 -1.31 -1.75
C HIS A 320 27.38 -0.13 -1.63
N ASP A 321 27.66 0.35 -0.43
CA ASP A 321 28.57 1.49 -0.18
C ASP A 321 28.22 2.75 -1.00
N LEU A 322 26.90 3.05 -1.13
CA LEU A 322 26.40 4.21 -1.85
C LEU A 322 26.04 5.35 -0.90
N ASP A 323 26.31 6.59 -1.32
CA ASP A 323 25.90 7.78 -0.58
C ASP A 323 24.43 8.10 -0.84
N SER A 324 23.67 8.35 0.24
CA SER A 324 22.25 8.73 0.15
C SER A 324 21.87 9.83 1.17
N PRO A 325 22.56 10.99 1.16
CA PRO A 325 22.40 12.03 2.19
C PRO A 325 20.99 12.60 2.26
N ARG A 326 20.28 12.70 1.14
CA ARG A 326 18.90 13.22 1.11
C ARG A 326 17.91 12.27 1.73
N LEU A 327 18.04 10.96 1.41
CA LEU A 327 17.20 9.94 2.04
C LEU A 327 17.44 9.86 3.55
N VAL A 328 18.71 9.96 3.99
CA VAL A 328 19.07 10.01 5.42
C VAL A 328 18.46 11.24 6.11
N GLU A 329 18.56 12.43 5.50
CA GLU A 329 17.98 13.67 6.02
C GLU A 329 16.46 13.54 6.22
N LEU A 330 15.76 13.00 5.22
CA LEU A 330 14.31 12.83 5.27
C LEU A 330 13.88 11.79 6.32
N ALA A 331 14.59 10.68 6.43
CA ALA A 331 14.32 9.66 7.44
C ALA A 331 14.46 10.24 8.85
N ARG A 332 15.57 10.93 9.14
CA ARG A 332 15.79 11.58 10.44
C ARG A 332 14.72 12.61 10.77
N TRP A 333 14.27 13.40 9.78
CA TRP A 333 13.21 14.36 10.00
C TRP A 333 11.90 13.67 10.39
N LEU A 334 11.52 12.57 9.72
CA LEU A 334 10.30 11.81 10.01
C LEU A 334 10.39 11.14 11.39
N GLU A 335 11.51 10.52 11.72
CA GLU A 335 11.77 9.90 13.04
C GLU A 335 11.64 10.94 14.18
N ALA A 336 12.28 12.09 14.03
CA ALA A 336 12.23 13.16 15.04
C ALA A 336 10.80 13.69 15.24
N ARG A 337 10.01 13.76 14.17
CA ARG A 337 8.62 14.18 14.24
C ARG A 337 7.73 13.15 14.95
N GLU A 338 7.92 11.87 14.72
CA GLU A 338 7.14 10.82 15.39
C GLU A 338 7.45 10.78 16.90
N LEU A 339 8.72 10.96 17.27
CA LEU A 339 9.13 11.07 18.66
C LEU A 339 8.50 12.29 19.36
N ALA A 340 8.44 13.44 18.68
CA ALA A 340 7.79 14.64 19.22
C ALA A 340 6.26 14.46 19.41
N GLY A 341 5.60 13.76 18.47
CA GLY A 341 4.16 13.50 18.56
C GLY A 341 3.78 12.46 19.62
N SER A 342 4.71 11.59 20.05
CA SER A 342 4.48 10.62 21.12
C SER A 342 4.69 11.19 22.53
N GLY A 343 5.31 12.37 22.66
CA GLY A 343 5.58 13.04 23.95
C GLY A 343 4.42 13.85 24.53
N ASP A 344 3.37 14.13 23.76
CA ASP A 344 2.20 14.89 24.22
C ASP A 344 1.10 14.04 24.92
N CYS A 345 1.37 12.78 25.24
CA CYS A 345 0.49 11.87 25.96
C CYS A 345 1.05 11.50 27.33
N CYS A 346 1.30 12.52 28.20
CA CYS A 346 1.52 12.33 29.63
C CYS A 346 0.63 13.28 30.42
#